data_c28cef3de8d9992b7ec3dd6d97252d66
#
_entry.id   c28cef3de8d9992b7ec3dd6d97252d66
#
_cell.length_a   1.000
_cell.length_b   1.000
_cell.length_c   1.000
_cell.angle_alpha   90.00
_cell.angle_beta   90.00
_cell.angle_gamma   90.00
#
_symmetry.space_group_name_H-M   'P 1'
#
loop_
_entity.id
_entity.type
_entity.pdbx_description
1 polymer ?
#
loop_
_entity_poly.entity_id
_entity_poly.type
_entity_poly.pdbx_seq_one_letter_code
_entity_poly.pdbx_strand_id
1 'polypeptide(L)'
;MLQNTDALPQLIGDFKPLDQWQVHVNRLFYGLRGDKLRAYYQTFASADYRLAHALAADYYEQVTKRDASSVKHAAATPLTPYPLPLTVLELGPGNVNLAACFLSHLKTLDQKGAIYPRVRYVLVDWERPVLDGALAHPDLAAHRDRMDIHCGSIEQLAGVADGTVDRMFCNELWNELPTKLMAKHAGDIEEEYIRPNLSESLHATIQDWSAFVRAFEAKDFALLKTAPPFLDDLVWEKEYRTVEWKDVAFRKTITEFLKTIDEQVLVPV
;
A
#
# COMPACT_ATOMS: atom_id res chain seq x y z
N MET A 1 17.79 5.83 31.29
CA MET A 1 17.31 4.49 31.64
C MET A 1 18.45 3.53 31.39
N LEU A 2 18.95 2.84 32.41
CA LEU A 2 20.01 1.84 32.25
C LEU A 2 19.42 0.67 31.48
N GLN A 3 19.92 0.42 30.28
CA GLN A 3 19.62 -0.81 29.55
C GLN A 3 20.20 -1.97 30.34
N ASN A 4 19.36 -2.94 30.66
CA ASN A 4 19.77 -4.19 31.29
C ASN A 4 20.59 -4.97 30.25
N THR A 5 21.92 -4.97 30.41
CA THR A 5 22.87 -5.52 29.44
C THR A 5 23.03 -7.05 29.52
N ASP A 6 22.25 -7.74 30.33
CA ASP A 6 22.46 -9.14 30.66
C ASP A 6 21.59 -10.14 29.86
N ALA A 7 20.63 -9.69 29.06
CA ALA A 7 19.88 -10.57 28.18
C ALA A 7 20.44 -10.44 26.75
N LEU A 8 21.14 -11.45 26.27
CA LEU A 8 21.55 -11.52 24.85
C LEU A 8 20.28 -11.47 23.99
N PRO A 9 20.21 -10.55 23.04
CA PRO A 9 19.07 -10.46 22.14
C PRO A 9 18.91 -11.79 21.38
N GLN A 10 17.67 -12.30 21.33
CA GLN A 10 17.37 -13.53 20.61
C GLN A 10 17.18 -13.19 19.14
N LEU A 11 18.27 -13.23 18.39
CA LEU A 11 18.35 -12.86 16.99
C LEU A 11 17.53 -13.83 16.11
N ILE A 12 16.66 -13.27 15.28
CA ILE A 12 15.89 -14.02 14.27
C ILE A 12 16.20 -13.60 12.84
N GLY A 13 17.16 -12.70 12.66
CA GLY A 13 17.63 -12.29 11.33
C GLY A 13 18.85 -11.38 11.41
N ASP A 14 19.51 -11.18 10.27
CA ASP A 14 20.67 -10.32 10.11
C ASP A 14 20.27 -8.86 9.86
N PHE A 15 21.22 -7.94 9.97
CA PHE A 15 21.02 -6.55 9.56
C PHE A 15 20.75 -6.44 8.07
N LYS A 16 19.58 -5.85 7.73
CA LYS A 16 19.18 -5.48 6.36
C LYS A 16 18.67 -4.05 6.36
N PRO A 17 18.68 -3.37 5.20
CA PRO A 17 17.98 -2.10 5.05
C PRO A 17 16.54 -2.17 5.56
N LEU A 18 16.06 -1.08 6.15
CA LEU A 18 14.71 -0.99 6.75
C LEU A 18 13.62 -1.47 5.80
N ASP A 19 13.65 -1.06 4.54
CA ASP A 19 12.68 -1.43 3.51
C ASP A 19 12.55 -2.94 3.31
N GLN A 20 13.65 -3.68 3.38
CA GLN A 20 13.62 -5.14 3.21
C GLN A 20 12.91 -5.85 4.37
N TRP A 21 13.16 -5.41 5.60
CA TRP A 21 12.47 -5.97 6.76
C TRP A 21 11.01 -5.51 6.82
N GLN A 22 10.70 -4.27 6.42
CA GLN A 22 9.33 -3.79 6.32
C GLN A 22 8.50 -4.69 5.39
N VAL A 23 8.97 -4.94 4.18
CA VAL A 23 8.30 -5.85 3.23
C VAL A 23 8.16 -7.26 3.80
N HIS A 24 9.22 -7.75 4.47
CA HIS A 24 9.21 -9.09 5.05
C HIS A 24 8.13 -9.21 6.14
N VAL A 25 8.12 -8.28 7.08
CA VAL A 25 7.18 -8.31 8.22
C VAL A 25 5.76 -8.01 7.77
N ASN A 26 5.55 -7.10 6.83
CA ASN A 26 4.23 -6.86 6.26
C ASN A 26 3.65 -8.15 5.65
N ARG A 27 4.45 -8.91 4.89
CA ARG A 27 4.02 -10.22 4.36
C ARG A 27 3.64 -11.21 5.45
N LEU A 28 4.44 -11.27 6.53
CA LEU A 28 4.12 -12.12 7.67
C LEU A 28 2.83 -11.67 8.36
N PHE A 29 2.67 -10.37 8.58
CA PHE A 29 1.51 -9.77 9.20
C PHE A 29 0.22 -10.13 8.46
N TYR A 30 0.18 -9.88 7.15
CA TYR A 30 -0.98 -10.20 6.32
C TYR A 30 -1.22 -11.71 6.20
N GLY A 31 -0.18 -12.50 5.98
CA GLY A 31 -0.28 -13.95 5.82
C GLY A 31 -0.69 -14.70 7.08
N LEU A 32 -0.28 -14.23 8.27
CA LEU A 32 -0.63 -14.86 9.55
C LEU A 32 -2.01 -14.44 10.05
N ARG A 33 -2.41 -13.18 9.83
CA ARG A 33 -3.69 -12.66 10.30
C ARG A 33 -4.85 -12.95 9.35
N GLY A 34 -4.59 -13.06 8.04
CA GLY A 34 -5.58 -13.41 7.03
C GLY A 34 -6.87 -12.61 7.14
N ASP A 35 -8.04 -13.28 7.06
CA ASP A 35 -9.35 -12.63 7.12
C ASP A 35 -9.65 -11.91 8.44
N LYS A 36 -8.94 -12.24 9.52
CA LYS A 36 -9.06 -11.54 10.81
C LYS A 36 -8.54 -10.09 10.73
N LEU A 37 -7.72 -9.77 9.75
CA LEU A 37 -7.18 -8.43 9.57
C LEU A 37 -8.28 -7.38 9.45
N ARG A 38 -9.36 -7.70 8.74
CA ARG A 38 -10.52 -6.82 8.56
C ARG A 38 -11.20 -6.41 9.86
N ALA A 39 -11.06 -7.21 10.92
CA ALA A 39 -11.62 -6.93 12.23
C ALA A 39 -10.72 -5.99 13.07
N TYR A 40 -9.42 -5.95 12.78
CA TYR A 40 -8.43 -5.21 13.58
C TYR A 40 -7.97 -3.91 12.93
N TYR A 41 -8.00 -3.81 11.61
CA TYR A 41 -7.50 -2.65 10.90
C TYR A 41 -8.61 -2.03 10.07
N GLN A 42 -9.17 -0.94 10.57
CA GLN A 42 -10.16 -0.15 9.86
C GLN A 42 -9.67 1.29 9.71
N THR A 43 -9.54 1.72 8.47
CA THR A 43 -9.30 3.11 8.14
C THR A 43 -10.61 3.86 8.04
N PHE A 44 -10.58 5.20 8.01
CA PHE A 44 -11.77 5.99 7.78
C PHE A 44 -12.46 5.60 6.45
N ALA A 45 -11.69 5.39 5.38
CA ALA A 45 -12.24 4.98 4.09
C ALA A 45 -12.83 3.57 4.11
N SER A 46 -12.29 2.66 4.94
CA SER A 46 -12.78 1.27 5.04
C SER A 46 -14.01 1.12 5.95
N ALA A 47 -14.28 2.10 6.81
CA ALA A 47 -15.36 2.04 7.81
C ALA A 47 -16.51 3.02 7.56
N ASP A 48 -16.30 4.02 6.70
CA ASP A 48 -17.25 5.13 6.51
C ASP A 48 -17.47 5.44 5.02
N TYR A 49 -18.69 5.82 4.69
CA TYR A 49 -19.09 6.13 3.31
C TYR A 49 -18.81 7.59 2.90
N ARG A 50 -18.63 8.50 3.84
CA ARG A 50 -18.61 9.96 3.58
C ARG A 50 -17.48 10.37 2.65
N LEU A 51 -16.29 9.80 2.83
CA LEU A 51 -15.16 10.05 1.92
C LEU A 51 -15.49 9.60 0.50
N ALA A 52 -15.98 8.37 0.34
CA ALA A 52 -16.33 7.80 -0.95
C ALA A 52 -17.42 8.62 -1.67
N HIS A 53 -18.42 9.08 -0.93
CA HIS A 53 -19.48 9.95 -1.48
C HIS A 53 -18.95 11.31 -1.91
N ALA A 54 -18.07 11.93 -1.11
CA ALA A 54 -17.45 13.20 -1.46
C ALA A 54 -16.59 13.06 -2.73
N LEU A 55 -15.80 11.99 -2.82
CA LEU A 55 -14.98 11.69 -4.00
C LEU A 55 -15.83 11.41 -5.24
N ALA A 56 -16.96 10.70 -5.11
CA ALA A 56 -17.87 10.43 -6.20
C ALA A 56 -18.56 11.72 -6.70
N ALA A 57 -18.93 12.61 -5.78
CA ALA A 57 -19.54 13.89 -6.13
C ALA A 57 -18.54 14.81 -6.85
N ASP A 58 -17.31 14.93 -6.34
CA ASP A 58 -16.22 15.67 -7.00
C ASP A 58 -15.93 15.10 -8.40
N TYR A 59 -15.80 13.79 -8.50
CA TYR A 59 -15.56 13.12 -9.78
C TYR A 59 -16.68 13.37 -10.79
N TYR A 60 -17.95 13.23 -10.38
CA TYR A 60 -19.11 13.50 -11.20
C TYR A 60 -19.11 14.93 -11.74
N GLU A 61 -18.84 15.90 -10.88
CA GLU A 61 -18.77 17.31 -11.26
C GLU A 61 -17.64 17.58 -12.27
N GLN A 62 -16.44 17.03 -12.03
CA GLN A 62 -15.28 17.20 -12.92
C GLN A 62 -15.52 16.60 -14.30
N VAL A 63 -16.06 15.36 -14.36
CA VAL A 63 -16.37 14.71 -15.64
C VAL A 63 -17.46 15.48 -16.39
N THR A 64 -18.50 15.92 -15.69
CA THR A 64 -19.58 16.72 -16.30
C THR A 64 -19.04 18.02 -16.91
N LYS A 65 -18.17 18.74 -16.21
CA LYS A 65 -17.53 19.97 -16.71
C LYS A 65 -16.65 19.70 -17.91
N ARG A 66 -15.84 18.62 -17.87
CA ARG A 66 -14.96 18.21 -18.97
C ARG A 66 -15.76 17.86 -20.21
N ASP A 67 -16.82 17.06 -20.07
CA ASP A 67 -17.67 16.63 -21.16
C ASP A 67 -18.39 17.82 -21.80
N ALA A 68 -18.91 18.75 -21.01
CA ALA A 68 -19.55 19.97 -21.51
C ALA A 68 -18.57 20.87 -22.28
N SER A 69 -17.31 20.93 -21.86
CA SER A 69 -16.25 21.69 -22.52
C SER A 69 -15.85 21.04 -23.85
N SER A 70 -15.75 19.69 -23.87
CA SER A 70 -15.39 18.93 -25.06
C SER A 70 -16.43 19.06 -26.18
N VAL A 71 -17.72 19.08 -25.84
CA VAL A 71 -18.80 19.31 -26.82
C VAL A 71 -18.66 20.66 -27.53
N LYS A 72 -18.24 21.70 -26.81
CA LYS A 72 -17.99 23.04 -27.41
C LYS A 72 -16.85 23.06 -28.40
N HIS A 73 -15.83 22.19 -28.22
CA HIS A 73 -14.65 22.10 -29.08
C HIS A 73 -14.79 21.06 -30.18
N ALA A 74 -15.59 20.00 -30.01
CA ALA A 74 -15.81 18.94 -31.01
C ALA A 74 -16.53 19.40 -32.28
N ALA A 75 -17.15 20.58 -32.28
CA ALA A 75 -17.64 21.20 -33.50
C ALA A 75 -16.53 21.51 -34.52
N ALA A 76 -15.25 21.40 -34.12
CA ALA A 76 -14.09 21.74 -34.98
C ALA A 76 -13.28 20.50 -35.45
N THR A 77 -13.35 19.32 -34.80
CA THR A 77 -12.54 18.16 -35.23
C THR A 77 -13.13 16.84 -34.72
N PRO A 78 -13.83 16.03 -35.49
CA PRO A 78 -14.40 14.74 -35.06
C PRO A 78 -13.37 13.61 -35.23
N LEU A 79 -12.40 13.47 -34.33
CA LEU A 79 -11.37 12.41 -34.43
C LEU A 79 -11.37 11.39 -33.32
N THR A 80 -12.19 11.54 -32.27
CA THR A 80 -12.28 10.55 -31.17
C THR A 80 -13.73 10.15 -30.92
N PRO A 81 -14.03 8.85 -30.75
CA PRO A 81 -15.37 8.43 -30.35
C PRO A 81 -15.68 9.04 -28.97
N TYR A 82 -16.72 9.82 -28.90
CA TYR A 82 -17.22 10.43 -27.69
C TYR A 82 -18.57 9.79 -27.33
N PRO A 83 -18.82 9.45 -26.07
CA PRO A 83 -18.02 9.70 -24.87
C PRO A 83 -16.90 8.66 -24.64
N LEU A 84 -15.73 9.13 -24.15
CA LEU A 84 -14.58 8.29 -23.83
C LEU A 84 -14.87 7.39 -22.62
N PRO A 85 -14.26 6.18 -22.55
CA PRO A 85 -14.28 5.38 -21.31
C PRO A 85 -13.60 6.15 -20.18
N LEU A 86 -14.00 5.85 -18.95
CA LEU A 86 -13.54 6.49 -17.73
C LEU A 86 -12.89 5.44 -16.82
N THR A 87 -11.59 5.49 -16.66
CA THR A 87 -10.86 4.51 -15.85
C THR A 87 -10.52 5.10 -14.49
N VAL A 88 -10.99 4.45 -13.43
CA VAL A 88 -10.69 4.77 -12.04
C VAL A 88 -9.88 3.63 -11.45
N LEU A 89 -8.71 3.92 -10.89
CA LEU A 89 -7.87 2.96 -10.17
C LEU A 89 -8.04 3.14 -8.66
N GLU A 90 -8.13 2.05 -7.93
CA GLU A 90 -7.96 2.02 -6.47
C GLU A 90 -6.78 1.12 -6.13
N LEU A 91 -5.76 1.71 -5.50
CA LEU A 91 -4.55 1.03 -5.06
C LEU A 91 -4.75 0.54 -3.63
N GLY A 92 -4.58 -0.77 -3.40
CA GLY A 92 -4.80 -1.39 -2.11
C GLY A 92 -6.27 -1.30 -1.64
N PRO A 93 -7.22 -1.98 -2.31
CA PRO A 93 -8.66 -1.81 -2.10
C PRO A 93 -9.15 -2.28 -0.72
N GLY A 94 -8.34 -2.99 0.03
CA GLY A 94 -8.67 -3.47 1.38
C GLY A 94 -10.01 -4.22 1.42
N ASN A 95 -10.99 -3.68 2.16
CA ASN A 95 -12.33 -4.27 2.31
C ASN A 95 -13.34 -3.80 1.25
N VAL A 96 -12.91 -3.13 0.23
CA VAL A 96 -13.68 -2.60 -0.93
C VAL A 96 -14.77 -1.58 -0.61
N ASN A 97 -14.84 -1.09 0.62
CA ASN A 97 -15.87 -0.11 1.01
C ASN A 97 -15.79 1.17 0.18
N LEU A 98 -14.58 1.66 -0.12
CA LEU A 98 -14.40 2.85 -0.96
C LEU A 98 -14.99 2.64 -2.35
N ALA A 99 -14.63 1.54 -3.03
CA ALA A 99 -15.17 1.19 -4.35
C ALA A 99 -16.69 1.08 -4.36
N ALA A 100 -17.27 0.32 -3.41
CA ALA A 100 -18.69 0.08 -3.32
C ALA A 100 -19.50 1.36 -3.08
N CYS A 101 -19.08 2.16 -2.12
CA CYS A 101 -19.75 3.43 -1.79
C CYS A 101 -19.57 4.46 -2.91
N PHE A 102 -18.38 4.54 -3.51
CA PHE A 102 -18.10 5.45 -4.64
C PHE A 102 -19.01 5.14 -5.84
N LEU A 103 -19.01 3.87 -6.29
CA LEU A 103 -19.80 3.45 -7.45
C LEU A 103 -21.30 3.58 -7.22
N SER A 104 -21.78 3.23 -6.03
CA SER A 104 -23.19 3.37 -5.66
C SER A 104 -23.63 4.83 -5.65
N HIS A 105 -22.82 5.71 -5.07
CA HIS A 105 -23.14 7.14 -5.03
C HIS A 105 -23.04 7.78 -6.42
N LEU A 106 -22.01 7.46 -7.18
CA LEU A 106 -21.86 7.93 -8.56
C LEU A 106 -23.05 7.54 -9.44
N LYS A 107 -23.52 6.29 -9.32
CA LYS A 107 -24.73 5.81 -10.00
C LYS A 107 -25.98 6.60 -9.62
N THR A 108 -26.08 6.98 -8.33
CA THR A 108 -27.20 7.79 -7.83
C THR A 108 -27.17 9.23 -8.37
N LEU A 109 -25.97 9.83 -8.47
CA LEU A 109 -25.78 11.17 -9.03
C LEU A 109 -26.07 11.22 -10.53
N ASP A 110 -25.69 10.16 -11.25
CA ASP A 110 -25.81 10.08 -12.70
C ASP A 110 -27.18 9.64 -13.17
N GLN A 111 -28.23 10.42 -12.83
CA GLN A 111 -29.61 10.14 -13.20
C GLN A 111 -29.82 10.02 -14.71
N LYS A 112 -28.97 10.63 -15.53
CA LYS A 112 -29.06 10.59 -16.99
C LYS A 112 -28.32 9.39 -17.60
N GLY A 113 -27.54 8.64 -16.82
CA GLY A 113 -26.74 7.52 -17.29
C GLY A 113 -25.64 7.93 -18.27
N ALA A 114 -25.09 9.13 -18.13
CA ALA A 114 -24.08 9.66 -19.04
C ALA A 114 -22.63 9.35 -18.60
N ILE A 115 -22.40 9.08 -17.33
CA ILE A 115 -21.08 8.92 -16.72
C ILE A 115 -20.87 7.51 -16.20
N TYR A 116 -21.74 7.05 -15.29
CA TYR A 116 -21.59 5.74 -14.64
C TYR A 116 -21.44 4.56 -15.63
N PRO A 117 -22.18 4.46 -16.75
CA PRO A 117 -22.00 3.36 -17.70
C PRO A 117 -20.64 3.30 -18.38
N ARG A 118 -19.89 4.41 -18.38
CA ARG A 118 -18.54 4.53 -18.97
C ARG A 118 -17.44 4.15 -18.02
N VAL A 119 -17.75 4.08 -16.71
CA VAL A 119 -16.74 3.84 -15.68
C VAL A 119 -16.24 2.41 -15.74
N ARG A 120 -14.93 2.26 -15.75
CA ARG A 120 -14.16 1.05 -15.44
C ARG A 120 -13.44 1.29 -14.13
N TYR A 121 -13.81 0.58 -13.09
CA TYR A 121 -13.17 0.67 -11.78
C TYR A 121 -12.22 -0.50 -11.60
N VAL A 122 -10.94 -0.22 -11.46
CA VAL A 122 -9.86 -1.22 -11.43
C VAL A 122 -9.29 -1.29 -10.03
N LEU A 123 -9.41 -2.44 -9.39
CA LEU A 123 -8.76 -2.72 -8.10
C LEU A 123 -7.34 -3.20 -8.36
N VAL A 124 -6.37 -2.59 -7.71
CA VAL A 124 -4.95 -2.92 -7.85
C VAL A 124 -4.41 -3.41 -6.53
N ASP A 125 -3.86 -4.62 -6.53
CA ASP A 125 -3.17 -5.21 -5.38
C ASP A 125 -2.13 -6.22 -5.88
N TRP A 126 -1.13 -6.51 -5.08
CA TRP A 126 -0.13 -7.54 -5.40
C TRP A 126 -0.59 -8.94 -5.03
N GLU A 127 -1.57 -9.06 -4.11
CA GLU A 127 -2.10 -10.32 -3.61
C GLU A 127 -3.36 -10.74 -4.40
N ARG A 128 -3.22 -11.69 -5.31
CA ARG A 128 -4.32 -12.19 -6.12
C ARG A 128 -5.54 -12.66 -5.30
N PRO A 129 -5.39 -13.38 -4.17
CA PRO A 129 -6.51 -13.79 -3.33
C PRO A 129 -7.31 -12.61 -2.75
N VAL A 130 -6.65 -11.48 -2.45
CA VAL A 130 -7.32 -10.25 -1.99
C VAL A 130 -8.23 -9.71 -3.09
N LEU A 131 -7.74 -9.64 -4.32
CA LEU A 131 -8.52 -9.17 -5.47
C LEU A 131 -9.69 -10.10 -5.80
N ASP A 132 -9.48 -11.41 -5.76
CA ASP A 132 -10.54 -12.38 -6.01
C ASP A 132 -11.64 -12.29 -4.92
N GLY A 133 -11.24 -12.12 -3.67
CA GLY A 133 -12.17 -11.87 -2.55
C GLY A 133 -12.91 -10.54 -2.70
N ALA A 134 -12.22 -9.50 -3.17
CA ALA A 134 -12.82 -8.20 -3.45
C ALA A 134 -13.90 -8.28 -4.52
N LEU A 135 -13.60 -8.94 -5.65
CA LEU A 135 -14.62 -9.14 -6.71
C LEU A 135 -15.82 -9.97 -6.26
N ALA A 136 -15.61 -10.91 -5.32
CA ALA A 136 -16.69 -11.73 -4.78
C ALA A 136 -17.54 -10.99 -3.73
N HIS A 137 -17.10 -9.79 -3.27
CA HIS A 137 -17.75 -9.07 -2.19
C HIS A 137 -19.21 -8.69 -2.56
N PRO A 138 -20.21 -8.93 -1.69
CA PRO A 138 -21.63 -8.67 -2.00
C PRO A 138 -21.92 -7.20 -2.30
N ASP A 139 -21.22 -6.26 -1.67
CA ASP A 139 -21.41 -4.81 -1.89
C ASP A 139 -21.00 -4.36 -3.29
N LEU A 140 -20.14 -5.12 -3.97
CA LEU A 140 -19.77 -4.89 -5.37
C LEU A 140 -20.65 -5.65 -6.38
N ALA A 141 -21.58 -6.48 -5.93
CA ALA A 141 -22.39 -7.32 -6.81
C ALA A 141 -23.15 -6.52 -7.88
N ALA A 142 -23.67 -5.33 -7.51
CA ALA A 142 -24.39 -4.44 -8.42
C ALA A 142 -23.50 -3.66 -9.41
N HIS A 143 -22.18 -3.81 -9.30
CA HIS A 143 -21.17 -3.05 -10.06
C HIS A 143 -20.17 -3.95 -10.80
N ARG A 144 -20.34 -5.28 -10.74
CA ARG A 144 -19.37 -6.26 -11.31
C ARG A 144 -19.05 -6.05 -12.78
N ASP A 145 -20.01 -5.61 -13.56
CA ASP A 145 -19.84 -5.30 -14.97
C ASP A 145 -18.98 -4.04 -15.22
N ARG A 146 -18.63 -3.31 -14.17
CA ARG A 146 -17.78 -2.12 -14.15
C ARG A 146 -16.44 -2.36 -13.50
N MET A 147 -16.24 -3.55 -12.91
CA MET A 147 -15.06 -3.88 -12.14
C MET A 147 -14.03 -4.66 -12.96
N ASP A 148 -12.79 -4.30 -12.76
CA ASP A 148 -11.63 -5.07 -13.18
C ASP A 148 -10.65 -5.21 -12.02
N ILE A 149 -9.69 -6.11 -12.20
CA ILE A 149 -8.57 -6.28 -11.27
C ILE A 149 -7.25 -6.21 -12.02
N HIS A 150 -6.27 -5.62 -11.36
CA HIS A 150 -4.88 -5.62 -11.79
C HIS A 150 -4.01 -6.18 -10.67
N CYS A 151 -3.49 -7.39 -10.87
CA CYS A 151 -2.61 -8.04 -9.90
C CYS A 151 -1.16 -7.69 -10.23
N GLY A 152 -0.55 -6.85 -9.42
CA GLY A 152 0.82 -6.40 -9.66
C GLY A 152 1.29 -5.36 -8.63
N SER A 153 2.57 -4.95 -8.77
CA SER A 153 3.11 -3.89 -7.95
C SER A 153 2.48 -2.55 -8.30
N ILE A 154 2.10 -1.81 -7.28
CA ILE A 154 1.60 -0.44 -7.43
C ILE A 154 2.71 0.55 -7.79
N GLU A 155 3.97 0.21 -7.55
CA GLU A 155 5.13 1.03 -7.91
C GLU A 155 5.38 1.09 -9.42
N GLN A 156 5.01 0.02 -10.11
CA GLN A 156 5.27 -0.09 -11.55
C GLN A 156 3.99 0.02 -12.39
N LEU A 157 2.83 -0.36 -11.85
CA LEU A 157 1.54 -0.44 -12.56
C LEU A 157 1.67 -1.07 -13.96
N ALA A 158 2.50 -2.12 -14.07
CA ALA A 158 2.79 -2.77 -15.34
C ALA A 158 1.50 -3.26 -16.01
N GLY A 159 1.28 -2.83 -17.26
CA GLY A 159 0.05 -3.13 -17.99
C GLY A 159 -1.05 -2.08 -17.91
N VAL A 160 -0.89 -1.03 -17.09
CA VAL A 160 -1.71 0.18 -17.16
C VAL A 160 -1.07 1.14 -18.13
N ALA A 161 -1.75 1.44 -19.24
CA ALA A 161 -1.20 2.31 -20.27
C ALA A 161 -1.21 3.78 -19.81
N ASP A 162 -0.17 4.53 -20.19
CA ASP A 162 -0.06 5.95 -19.89
C ASP A 162 -1.24 6.74 -20.48
N GLY A 163 -1.74 7.69 -19.71
CA GLY A 163 -2.82 8.59 -20.14
C GLY A 163 -4.21 7.94 -20.19
N THR A 164 -4.38 6.70 -19.73
CA THR A 164 -5.67 5.99 -19.73
C THR A 164 -6.46 6.10 -18.44
N VAL A 165 -5.84 6.61 -17.38
CA VAL A 165 -6.43 6.71 -16.04
C VAL A 165 -7.01 8.10 -15.82
N ASP A 166 -8.30 8.20 -15.51
CA ASP A 166 -8.97 9.45 -15.19
C ASP A 166 -8.80 9.85 -13.71
N ARG A 167 -8.82 8.85 -12.84
CA ARG A 167 -8.70 9.07 -11.40
C ARG A 167 -7.97 7.90 -10.75
N MET A 168 -7.13 8.21 -9.78
CA MET A 168 -6.49 7.21 -8.93
C MET A 168 -6.80 7.51 -7.46
N PHE A 169 -7.16 6.48 -6.73
CA PHE A 169 -7.32 6.51 -5.28
C PHE A 169 -6.22 5.68 -4.63
N CYS A 170 -5.57 6.28 -3.64
CA CYS A 170 -4.57 5.62 -2.80
C CYS A 170 -4.82 6.11 -1.37
N ASN A 171 -5.47 5.26 -0.56
CA ASN A 171 -5.83 5.61 0.80
C ASN A 171 -5.06 4.76 1.79
N GLU A 172 -4.28 5.40 2.67
CA GLU A 172 -3.51 4.76 3.74
C GLU A 172 -2.63 3.59 3.29
N LEU A 173 -2.00 3.73 2.12
CA LEU A 173 -1.14 2.71 1.52
C LEU A 173 0.34 3.06 1.58
N TRP A 174 0.68 4.37 1.66
CA TRP A 174 2.08 4.81 1.59
C TRP A 174 2.96 4.24 2.69
N ASN A 175 2.40 4.01 3.87
CA ASN A 175 3.08 3.37 5.01
C ASN A 175 3.36 1.88 4.80
N GLU A 176 2.69 1.24 3.83
CA GLU A 176 2.90 -0.16 3.48
C GLU A 176 3.98 -0.35 2.41
N LEU A 177 4.34 0.72 1.70
CA LEU A 177 5.36 0.67 0.66
C LEU A 177 6.76 0.54 1.24
N PRO A 178 7.66 -0.16 0.54
CA PRO A 178 9.06 -0.23 0.93
C PRO A 178 9.61 1.18 1.13
N THR A 179 10.16 1.46 2.31
CA THR A 179 10.61 2.79 2.67
C THR A 179 11.97 2.73 3.35
N LYS A 180 12.96 3.45 2.81
CA LYS A 180 14.26 3.64 3.44
C LYS A 180 14.22 4.78 4.42
N LEU A 181 14.96 4.65 5.52
CA LEU A 181 15.19 5.77 6.42
C LEU A 181 16.61 6.28 6.18
N MET A 182 16.70 7.52 5.73
CA MET A 182 17.95 8.23 5.52
C MET A 182 18.17 9.22 6.65
N ALA A 183 19.36 9.19 7.24
CA ALA A 183 19.77 10.10 8.31
C ALA A 183 20.96 10.94 7.87
N LYS A 184 21.01 12.20 8.29
CA LYS A 184 22.19 13.05 8.17
C LYS A 184 22.94 13.01 9.50
N HIS A 185 24.14 12.51 9.46
CA HIS A 185 24.98 12.42 10.65
C HIS A 185 26.40 12.97 10.36
N ALA A 186 26.83 13.96 11.13
CA ALA A 186 28.12 14.63 10.98
C ALA A 186 28.45 15.13 9.55
N GLY A 187 27.44 15.41 8.74
CA GLY A 187 27.57 15.86 7.35
C GLY A 187 27.46 14.75 6.30
N ASP A 188 27.54 13.50 6.70
CA ASP A 188 27.30 12.35 5.83
C ASP A 188 25.84 11.90 5.83
N ILE A 189 25.45 11.21 4.76
CA ILE A 189 24.13 10.59 4.64
C ILE A 189 24.30 9.11 4.89
N GLU A 190 23.55 8.62 5.87
CA GLU A 190 23.52 7.23 6.28
C GLU A 190 22.13 6.62 6.07
N GLU A 191 22.08 5.33 5.82
CA GLU A 191 20.85 4.54 5.71
C GLU A 191 20.68 3.69 6.97
N GLU A 192 19.47 3.66 7.51
CA GLU A 192 19.14 2.80 8.66
C GLU A 192 19.04 1.33 8.21
N TYR A 193 19.81 0.50 8.88
CA TYR A 193 19.74 -0.95 8.84
C TYR A 193 19.16 -1.45 10.15
N ILE A 194 18.28 -2.42 10.07
CA ILE A 194 17.65 -3.02 11.24
C ILE A 194 17.80 -4.53 11.23
N ARG A 195 17.76 -5.15 12.39
CA ARG A 195 17.64 -6.60 12.55
C ARG A 195 16.61 -6.96 13.61
N PRO A 196 15.79 -8.00 13.36
CA PRO A 196 14.75 -8.42 14.29
C PRO A 196 15.32 -9.31 15.39
N ASN A 197 14.78 -9.08 16.59
CA ASN A 197 14.98 -9.88 17.79
C ASN A 197 13.64 -10.20 18.42
N LEU A 198 13.59 -11.24 19.23
CA LEU A 198 12.48 -11.50 20.14
C LEU A 198 12.87 -11.26 21.59
N SER A 199 11.89 -10.97 22.43
CA SER A 199 12.08 -10.91 23.87
C SER A 199 12.47 -12.30 24.42
N GLU A 200 13.26 -12.33 25.50
CA GLU A 200 13.68 -13.54 26.15
C GLU A 200 12.48 -14.37 26.63
N SER A 201 11.44 -13.72 27.13
CA SER A 201 10.21 -14.36 27.58
C SER A 201 9.51 -15.12 26.46
N LEU A 202 9.44 -14.55 25.27
CA LEU A 202 8.82 -15.21 24.13
C LEU A 202 9.71 -16.33 23.58
N HIS A 203 11.02 -16.10 23.48
CA HIS A 203 11.99 -17.10 23.09
C HIS A 203 11.86 -18.39 23.94
N ALA A 204 11.69 -18.25 25.26
CA ALA A 204 11.54 -19.37 26.17
C ALA A 204 10.28 -20.22 25.90
N THR A 205 9.29 -19.69 25.18
CA THR A 205 8.07 -20.43 24.82
C THR A 205 8.17 -21.16 23.48
N ILE A 206 9.20 -20.88 22.67
CA ILE A 206 9.39 -21.51 21.36
C ILE A 206 10.20 -22.81 21.55
N GLN A 207 9.56 -23.94 21.27
CA GLN A 207 10.16 -25.26 21.50
C GLN A 207 11.36 -25.57 20.60
N ASP A 208 11.26 -25.22 19.30
CA ASP A 208 12.35 -25.37 18.33
C ASP A 208 12.71 -24.01 17.73
N TRP A 209 13.66 -23.37 18.39
CA TRP A 209 14.16 -22.07 17.98
C TRP A 209 14.71 -22.05 16.54
N SER A 210 15.49 -23.07 16.19
CA SER A 210 16.11 -23.13 14.88
C SER A 210 15.09 -23.33 13.75
N ALA A 211 14.05 -24.13 14.01
CA ALA A 211 12.94 -24.26 13.06
C ALA A 211 12.15 -22.97 12.93
N PHE A 212 11.90 -22.27 14.05
CA PHE A 212 11.21 -20.99 14.07
C PHE A 212 11.98 -19.92 13.25
N VAL A 213 13.29 -19.77 13.47
CA VAL A 213 14.12 -18.79 12.73
C VAL A 213 14.08 -19.08 11.22
N ARG A 214 14.24 -20.34 10.82
CA ARG A 214 14.13 -20.73 9.41
C ARG A 214 12.74 -20.44 8.84
N ALA A 215 11.69 -20.71 9.60
CA ALA A 215 10.31 -20.46 9.16
C ALA A 215 10.02 -18.96 9.04
N PHE A 216 10.52 -18.15 9.98
CA PHE A 216 10.44 -16.70 9.93
C PHE A 216 11.12 -16.16 8.66
N GLU A 217 12.35 -16.59 8.40
CA GLU A 217 13.13 -16.16 7.24
C GLU A 217 12.48 -16.59 5.91
N ALA A 218 12.02 -17.85 5.83
CA ALA A 218 11.35 -18.40 4.65
C ALA A 218 9.90 -17.97 4.48
N LYS A 219 9.30 -17.30 5.47
CA LYS A 219 7.86 -17.00 5.54
C LYS A 219 6.99 -18.28 5.46
N ASP A 220 7.41 -19.33 6.19
CA ASP A 220 6.61 -20.54 6.28
C ASP A 220 5.41 -20.35 7.21
N PHE A 221 4.30 -19.90 6.62
CA PHE A 221 3.06 -19.65 7.35
C PHE A 221 2.48 -20.87 8.05
N ALA A 222 2.73 -22.10 7.53
CA ALA A 222 2.21 -23.30 8.14
C ALA A 222 2.86 -23.53 9.51
N LEU A 223 4.18 -23.40 9.57
CA LEU A 223 4.92 -23.51 10.82
C LEU A 223 4.70 -22.32 11.74
N LEU A 224 4.74 -21.10 11.20
CA LEU A 224 4.60 -19.89 12.03
C LEU A 224 3.22 -19.75 12.68
N LYS A 225 2.15 -20.30 12.10
CA LYS A 225 0.81 -20.36 12.71
C LYS A 225 0.75 -21.26 13.94
N THR A 226 1.70 -22.18 14.12
CA THR A 226 1.80 -23.04 15.31
C THR A 226 2.62 -22.42 16.43
N ALA A 227 3.40 -21.38 16.12
CA ALA A 227 4.17 -20.64 17.11
C ALA A 227 3.27 -19.71 17.95
N PRO A 228 3.70 -19.33 19.16
CA PRO A 228 3.05 -18.26 19.92
C PRO A 228 2.97 -16.97 19.08
N PRO A 229 2.00 -16.08 19.32
CA PRO A 229 1.98 -14.76 18.68
C PRO A 229 3.30 -14.01 18.95
N PHE A 230 3.98 -13.59 17.90
CA PHE A 230 5.33 -13.00 18.03
C PHE A 230 5.50 -11.66 17.31
N LEU A 231 4.61 -11.32 16.39
CA LEU A 231 4.79 -10.12 15.57
C LEU A 231 4.78 -8.82 16.37
N ASP A 232 3.96 -8.77 17.42
CA ASP A 232 3.85 -7.61 18.30
C ASP A 232 4.99 -7.53 19.34
N ASP A 233 5.79 -8.60 19.45
CA ASP A 233 6.95 -8.72 20.36
C ASP A 233 8.30 -8.58 19.64
N LEU A 234 8.28 -8.20 18.36
CA LEU A 234 9.50 -7.93 17.62
C LEU A 234 10.21 -6.70 18.18
N VAL A 235 11.47 -6.89 18.53
CA VAL A 235 12.37 -5.82 18.95
C VAL A 235 13.41 -5.60 17.87
N TRP A 236 13.65 -4.33 17.52
CA TRP A 236 14.54 -3.96 16.44
C TRP A 236 15.82 -3.37 16.96
N GLU A 237 16.94 -3.99 16.65
CA GLU A 237 18.23 -3.31 16.74
C GLU A 237 18.47 -2.49 15.49
N LYS A 238 19.14 -1.36 15.67
CA LYS A 238 19.38 -0.38 14.60
C LYS A 238 20.86 -0.08 14.49
N GLU A 239 21.33 0.08 13.26
CA GLU A 239 22.60 0.68 12.96
C GLU A 239 22.48 1.56 11.72
N TYR A 240 23.40 2.48 11.55
CA TYR A 240 23.45 3.37 10.41
C TYR A 240 24.69 3.07 9.59
N ARG A 241 24.55 3.02 8.28
CA ARG A 241 25.64 2.75 7.34
C ARG A 241 25.69 3.84 6.29
N THR A 242 26.88 4.30 5.96
CA THR A 242 27.09 5.26 4.85
C THR A 242 26.55 4.70 3.56
N VAL A 243 25.77 5.51 2.84
CA VAL A 243 25.11 5.08 1.61
C VAL A 243 26.08 5.07 0.43
N GLU A 244 26.20 3.95 -0.24
CA GLU A 244 26.85 3.85 -1.53
C GLU A 244 25.86 4.19 -2.65
N TRP A 245 25.90 5.42 -3.14
CA TRP A 245 24.97 5.92 -4.13
C TRP A 245 25.26 5.36 -5.52
N LYS A 246 24.33 4.55 -6.04
CA LYS A 246 24.34 4.10 -7.44
C LYS A 246 23.69 5.12 -8.37
N ASP A 247 22.68 5.83 -7.90
CA ASP A 247 21.96 6.86 -8.63
C ASP A 247 22.39 8.27 -8.17
N VAL A 248 23.10 8.98 -9.02
CA VAL A 248 23.62 10.33 -8.75
C VAL A 248 22.49 11.37 -8.66
N ALA A 249 21.43 11.23 -9.46
CA ALA A 249 20.29 12.16 -9.43
C ALA A 249 19.51 12.01 -8.14
N PHE A 250 19.25 10.78 -7.74
CA PHE A 250 18.59 10.48 -6.47
C PHE A 250 19.41 10.97 -5.27
N ARG A 251 20.74 10.71 -5.26
CA ARG A 251 21.66 11.28 -4.25
C ARG A 251 21.50 12.78 -4.14
N LYS A 252 21.51 13.49 -5.27
CA LYS A 252 21.39 14.95 -5.28
C LYS A 252 20.08 15.39 -4.66
N THR A 253 18.97 14.78 -5.03
CA THR A 253 17.64 15.08 -4.48
C THR A 253 17.58 14.91 -2.97
N ILE A 254 18.07 13.77 -2.45
CA ILE A 254 18.10 13.51 -1.02
C ILE A 254 19.04 14.46 -0.30
N THR A 255 20.22 14.74 -0.87
CA THR A 255 21.17 15.68 -0.30
C THR A 255 20.60 17.10 -0.18
N GLU A 256 19.91 17.57 -1.23
CA GLU A 256 19.23 18.88 -1.21
C GLU A 256 18.11 18.93 -0.17
N PHE A 257 17.31 17.88 -0.09
CA PHE A 257 16.25 17.80 0.91
C PHE A 257 16.80 17.82 2.33
N LEU A 258 17.84 17.02 2.63
CA LEU A 258 18.48 16.94 3.93
C LEU A 258 19.25 18.21 4.35
N LYS A 259 19.52 19.14 3.41
CA LYS A 259 20.03 20.48 3.77
C LYS A 259 19.00 21.31 4.52
N THR A 260 17.71 21.08 4.29
CA THR A 260 16.62 21.86 4.89
C THR A 260 16.15 21.32 6.23
N ILE A 261 16.60 20.12 6.59
CA ILE A 261 16.27 19.45 7.87
C ILE A 261 17.54 18.90 8.51
N ASP A 262 17.59 18.87 9.83
CA ASP A 262 18.73 18.36 10.59
C ASP A 262 18.50 16.92 11.12
N GLU A 263 17.48 16.24 10.62
CA GLU A 263 16.99 14.98 11.15
C GLU A 263 16.96 13.87 10.08
N GLN A 264 16.08 12.93 10.29
CA GLN A 264 15.89 11.78 9.42
C GLN A 264 14.81 12.05 8.38
N VAL A 265 14.92 11.41 7.24
CA VAL A 265 13.90 11.43 6.20
C VAL A 265 13.53 10.00 5.78
N LEU A 266 12.24 9.76 5.61
CA LEU A 266 11.74 8.52 5.02
C LEU A 266 11.66 8.68 3.51
N VAL A 267 12.25 7.74 2.80
CA VAL A 267 12.33 7.76 1.33
C VAL A 267 11.67 6.49 0.80
N PRO A 268 10.52 6.56 0.13
CA PRO A 268 9.92 5.43 -0.59
C PRO A 268 10.89 4.89 -1.64
N VAL A 269 10.90 3.59 -1.83
CA VAL A 269 11.82 2.88 -2.73
C VAL A 269 11.08 2.37 -3.95
#